data_16d6d7f5a8fc1dba3346a2831a77aff6
#
_entry.id   16d6d7f5a8fc1dba3346a2831a77aff6
#
_cell.length_a   1.000
_cell.length_b   1.000
_cell.length_c   1.000
_cell.angle_alpha   90.00
_cell.angle_beta   90.00
_cell.angle_gamma   90.00
#
_symmetry.space_group_name_H-M   'P 1'
#
loop_
_entity.id
_entity.type
_entity.pdbx_description
1 polymer ?
#
loop_
_entity_poly.entity_id
_entity_poly.type
_entity_poly.pdbx_seq_one_letter_code
_entity_poly.pdbx_strand_id
1 'polypeptide(L)'
;MGSRRQTGTGPGMSYVPGEDGVERTVAAVRAAAAGLDLPDRVAGIVAGLTAVPGEPGPRRELARRIGAELGGPALVAEDVHLAHAGALAGPGTVLCIGTGTNVLAMGAGGEYATVEGWGPALGDRGSGYAIGLAGLRAATAALDGVGPDTVLSERFPDAVGGTGLAALQRFYRDPELVARVAGFAPAVVEAAGHDAVARTICAAAVDDLVALAASAARRQPDAGPRVSWSGRLLDAGGPLLDRLGVGLGEHGLELTRPAGSSLEGGLRLLRGVAPYERVLARLRAQAGEHG
;
A
#
# COMPACT_ATOMS: atom_id res chain seq x y z
N MET A 1 32.05 9.10 7.85
CA MET A 1 31.05 8.81 8.89
C MET A 1 30.04 7.84 8.29
N GLY A 2 30.02 6.59 8.77
CA GLY A 2 29.05 5.59 8.30
C GLY A 2 27.64 5.99 8.73
N SER A 3 26.69 5.99 7.81
CA SER A 3 25.28 6.26 8.12
C SER A 3 24.72 5.06 8.91
N ARG A 4 24.47 5.26 10.20
CA ARG A 4 23.75 4.27 11.03
C ARG A 4 22.28 4.29 10.62
N ARG A 5 21.75 3.15 10.17
CA ARG A 5 20.31 2.95 9.95
C ARG A 5 19.67 2.41 11.21
N GLN A 6 18.51 2.94 11.55
CA GLN A 6 17.62 2.41 12.58
C GLN A 6 16.22 2.26 11.99
N THR A 7 15.49 1.27 12.43
CA THR A 7 14.10 1.03 12.00
C THR A 7 13.25 0.76 13.24
N GLY A 8 12.15 1.51 13.35
CA GLY A 8 11.12 1.29 14.36
C GLY A 8 9.85 0.74 13.70
N THR A 9 9.02 0.10 14.49
CA THR A 9 7.69 -0.39 14.08
C THR A 9 6.63 0.14 15.02
N GLY A 10 5.45 0.40 14.48
CA GLY A 10 4.29 0.87 15.22
C GLY A 10 2.99 0.26 14.70
N PRO A 11 1.85 0.59 15.32
CA PRO A 11 0.56 0.15 14.84
C PRO A 11 0.31 0.68 13.42
N GLY A 12 -0.31 -0.15 12.56
CA GLY A 12 -0.80 0.29 11.26
C GLY A 12 -1.82 1.40 11.42
N MET A 13 -1.79 2.41 10.55
CA MET A 13 -2.69 3.54 10.65
C MET A 13 -3.05 4.12 9.28
N SER A 14 -4.34 4.42 9.11
CA SER A 14 -4.84 5.29 8.04
C SER A 14 -5.39 6.57 8.66
N TYR A 15 -5.12 7.71 8.03
CA TYR A 15 -5.73 8.96 8.44
C TYR A 15 -7.26 8.90 8.24
N VAL A 16 -7.99 9.23 9.28
CA VAL A 16 -9.45 9.37 9.23
C VAL A 16 -9.79 10.82 9.56
N PRO A 17 -10.55 11.53 8.71
CA PRO A 17 -11.02 12.87 9.02
C PRO A 17 -11.83 12.91 10.32
N GLY A 18 -11.66 13.97 11.11
CA GLY A 18 -12.35 14.16 12.39
C GLY A 18 -11.47 14.89 13.39
N GLU A 19 -12.03 15.20 14.57
CA GLU A 19 -11.37 16.02 15.59
C GLU A 19 -10.05 15.41 16.09
N ASP A 20 -9.94 14.09 16.12
CA ASP A 20 -8.78 13.35 16.63
C ASP A 20 -7.91 12.70 15.54
N GLY A 21 -8.20 12.92 14.25
CA GLY A 21 -7.47 12.32 13.15
C GLY A 21 -5.97 12.67 13.15
N VAL A 22 -5.65 13.94 13.39
CA VAL A 22 -4.26 14.41 13.51
C VAL A 22 -3.59 13.81 14.75
N GLU A 23 -4.28 13.81 15.91
CA GLU A 23 -3.74 13.27 17.16
C GLU A 23 -3.37 11.79 17.04
N ARG A 24 -4.29 10.99 16.50
CA ARG A 24 -4.04 9.54 16.30
C ARG A 24 -2.87 9.28 15.36
N THR A 25 -2.74 10.08 14.30
CA THR A 25 -1.61 9.95 13.36
C THR A 25 -0.29 10.28 14.06
N VAL A 26 -0.23 11.36 14.82
CA VAL A 26 0.98 11.73 15.58
C VAL A 26 1.32 10.66 16.62
N ALA A 27 0.32 10.11 17.33
CA ALA A 27 0.53 9.03 18.28
C ALA A 27 1.10 7.77 17.64
N ALA A 28 0.64 7.40 16.44
CA ALA A 28 1.17 6.25 15.69
C ALA A 28 2.63 6.49 15.24
N VAL A 29 2.95 7.70 14.77
CA VAL A 29 4.33 8.10 14.45
C VAL A 29 5.24 8.04 15.66
N ARG A 30 4.79 8.58 16.79
CA ARG A 30 5.51 8.50 18.09
C ARG A 30 5.78 7.07 18.49
N ALA A 31 4.77 6.20 18.42
CA ALA A 31 4.91 4.78 18.75
C ALA A 31 5.94 4.09 17.85
N ALA A 32 5.95 4.38 16.53
CA ALA A 32 6.92 3.83 15.60
C ALA A 32 8.36 4.34 15.86
N ALA A 33 8.50 5.55 16.40
CA ALA A 33 9.80 6.17 16.69
C ALA A 33 10.34 5.85 18.10
N ALA A 34 9.53 5.33 19.00
CA ALA A 34 9.84 5.20 20.43
C ALA A 34 11.11 4.37 20.76
N GLY A 35 11.51 3.47 19.85
CA GLY A 35 12.73 2.67 20.00
C GLY A 35 13.94 3.18 19.24
N LEU A 36 13.83 4.36 18.61
CA LEU A 36 14.90 4.94 17.81
C LEU A 36 15.75 5.89 18.65
N ASP A 37 17.06 5.81 18.47
CA ASP A 37 18.03 6.76 19.03
C ASP A 37 18.13 7.96 18.08
N LEU A 38 17.16 8.89 18.21
CA LEU A 38 17.08 10.08 17.38
C LEU A 38 17.95 11.21 17.94
N PRO A 39 18.63 11.98 17.08
CA PRO A 39 19.36 13.18 17.54
C PRO A 39 18.35 14.27 17.94
N ASP A 40 18.77 15.23 18.78
CA ASP A 40 17.96 16.37 19.21
C ASP A 40 17.39 17.19 18.03
N ARG A 41 18.08 17.17 16.89
CA ARG A 41 17.63 17.82 15.65
C ARG A 41 17.77 16.88 14.47
N VAL A 42 16.64 16.62 13.81
CA VAL A 42 16.55 15.84 12.57
C VAL A 42 16.53 16.81 11.38
N ALA A 43 17.37 16.56 10.37
CA ALA A 43 17.52 17.44 9.20
C ALA A 43 16.26 17.50 8.32
N GLY A 44 15.45 16.45 8.33
CA GLY A 44 14.18 16.40 7.58
C GLY A 44 13.43 15.12 7.85
N ILE A 45 12.12 15.21 7.81
CA ILE A 45 11.18 14.10 8.04
C ILE A 45 10.23 14.05 6.84
N VAL A 46 9.94 12.85 6.36
CA VAL A 46 8.81 12.62 5.46
C VAL A 46 7.94 11.51 6.02
N ALA A 47 6.68 11.81 6.26
CA ALA A 47 5.67 10.86 6.67
C ALA A 47 4.85 10.44 5.45
N GLY A 48 4.98 9.17 5.04
CA GLY A 48 4.11 8.55 4.04
C GLY A 48 2.91 7.93 4.72
N LEU A 49 1.71 8.38 4.39
CA LEU A 49 0.47 7.95 5.02
C LEU A 49 -0.47 7.36 3.99
N THR A 50 -1.11 6.28 4.37
CA THR A 50 -2.29 5.75 3.66
C THR A 50 -3.46 6.69 3.98
N ALA A 51 -3.98 7.40 3.05
CA ALA A 51 -4.82 8.57 3.19
C ALA A 51 -4.13 9.75 3.92
N VAL A 52 -4.15 10.90 3.29
CA VAL A 52 -3.66 12.16 3.85
C VAL A 52 -4.81 13.16 3.95
N PRO A 53 -4.75 14.14 4.85
CA PRO A 53 -5.74 15.19 4.88
C PRO A 53 -5.88 15.86 3.49
N GLY A 54 -7.09 15.88 2.94
CA GLY A 54 -7.37 16.55 1.66
C GLY A 54 -7.28 18.08 1.78
N GLU A 55 -7.61 18.61 2.96
CA GLU A 55 -7.57 20.04 3.23
C GLU A 55 -6.18 20.51 3.65
N PRO A 56 -5.76 21.71 3.21
CA PRO A 56 -4.43 22.26 3.54
C PRO A 56 -4.20 22.49 5.04
N GLY A 57 -5.24 22.89 5.79
CA GLY A 57 -5.16 23.18 7.23
C GLY A 57 -4.70 21.96 8.04
N PRO A 58 -5.49 20.89 8.06
CA PRO A 58 -5.13 19.64 8.77
C PRO A 58 -3.80 19.05 8.30
N ARG A 59 -3.47 19.15 7.01
CA ARG A 59 -2.18 18.66 6.48
C ARG A 59 -1.00 19.44 7.04
N ARG A 60 -1.07 20.78 7.10
CA ARG A 60 -0.04 21.61 7.74
C ARG A 60 0.09 21.36 9.23
N GLU A 61 -1.04 21.25 9.93
CA GLU A 61 -1.05 20.92 11.35
C GLU A 61 -0.40 19.57 11.64
N LEU A 62 -0.71 18.56 10.83
CA LEU A 62 -0.08 17.25 10.93
C LEU A 62 1.44 17.31 10.71
N ALA A 63 1.91 17.99 9.67
CA ALA A 63 3.34 18.18 9.40
C ALA A 63 4.02 18.90 10.58
N ARG A 64 3.43 20.01 11.08
CA ARG A 64 3.95 20.75 12.22
C ARG A 64 4.07 19.89 13.48
N ARG A 65 3.07 19.09 13.79
CA ARG A 65 3.06 18.22 14.99
C ARG A 65 4.03 17.05 14.87
N ILE A 66 4.12 16.41 13.72
CA ILE A 66 5.15 15.37 13.46
C ILE A 66 6.55 15.99 13.60
N GLY A 67 6.76 17.18 13.05
CA GLY A 67 8.03 17.89 13.17
C GLY A 67 8.40 18.23 14.62
N ALA A 68 7.44 18.70 15.42
CA ALA A 68 7.63 18.96 16.83
C ALA A 68 7.94 17.69 17.64
N GLU A 69 7.29 16.58 17.30
CA GLU A 69 7.49 15.29 17.97
C GLU A 69 8.88 14.69 17.69
N LEU A 70 9.38 14.82 16.48
CA LEU A 70 10.62 14.17 16.03
C LEU A 70 11.81 15.12 15.91
N GLY A 71 11.67 16.40 16.24
CA GLY A 71 12.76 17.36 16.31
C GLY A 71 13.26 17.91 14.97
N GLY A 72 12.42 18.02 13.93
CA GLY A 72 12.84 18.56 12.64
C GLY A 72 11.70 18.94 11.68
N PRO A 73 11.99 19.58 10.55
CA PRO A 73 10.97 19.91 9.56
C PRO A 73 10.35 18.64 8.96
N ALA A 74 9.02 18.59 8.89
CA ALA A 74 8.29 17.43 8.43
C ALA A 74 7.41 17.73 7.20
N LEU A 75 7.41 16.81 6.25
CA LEU A 75 6.55 16.76 5.09
C LEU A 75 5.59 15.58 5.21
N VAL A 76 4.35 15.77 4.78
CA VAL A 76 3.32 14.73 4.74
C VAL A 76 3.00 14.39 3.29
N ALA A 77 3.24 13.16 2.91
CA ALA A 77 3.01 12.63 1.57
C ALA A 77 2.07 11.43 1.60
N GLU A 78 1.43 11.13 0.49
CA GLU A 78 0.80 9.82 0.31
C GLU A 78 1.88 8.74 0.23
N ASP A 79 1.64 7.61 0.86
CA ASP A 79 2.57 6.47 0.94
C ASP A 79 3.00 5.95 -0.45
N VAL A 80 2.13 6.06 -1.44
CA VAL A 80 2.41 5.67 -2.83
C VAL A 80 3.57 6.45 -3.45
N HIS A 81 3.80 7.71 -3.05
CA HIS A 81 4.95 8.49 -3.53
C HIS A 81 6.27 7.93 -2.98
N LEU A 82 6.26 7.54 -1.70
CA LEU A 82 7.44 6.92 -1.07
C LEU A 82 7.69 5.52 -1.67
N ALA A 83 6.62 4.77 -1.89
CA ALA A 83 6.69 3.45 -2.51
C ALA A 83 7.26 3.54 -3.94
N HIS A 84 6.78 4.50 -4.75
CA HIS A 84 7.30 4.75 -6.09
C HIS A 84 8.80 5.08 -6.06
N ALA A 85 9.19 6.05 -5.21
CA ALA A 85 10.58 6.44 -5.08
C ALA A 85 11.48 5.32 -4.58
N GLY A 86 10.96 4.44 -3.73
CA GLY A 86 11.66 3.24 -3.26
C GLY A 86 11.82 2.20 -4.35
N ALA A 87 10.72 1.79 -4.96
CA ALA A 87 10.69 0.67 -5.90
C ALA A 87 11.38 0.98 -7.23
N LEU A 88 11.23 2.20 -7.76
CA LEU A 88 11.69 2.56 -9.11
C LEU A 88 12.95 3.43 -9.12
N ALA A 89 13.13 4.30 -8.14
CA ALA A 89 14.24 5.27 -8.10
C ALA A 89 14.39 6.10 -9.40
N GLY A 90 13.31 6.32 -10.14
CA GLY A 90 13.25 6.95 -11.45
C GLY A 90 11.84 6.90 -12.04
N PRO A 91 11.63 7.23 -13.31
CA PRO A 91 10.32 7.13 -13.95
C PRO A 91 9.84 5.68 -14.05
N GLY A 92 8.53 5.48 -14.06
CA GLY A 92 7.88 4.17 -14.12
C GLY A 92 6.52 4.15 -13.44
N THR A 93 5.97 2.95 -13.32
CA THR A 93 4.70 2.68 -12.63
C THR A 93 4.94 1.80 -11.41
N VAL A 94 4.44 2.17 -10.24
CA VAL A 94 4.45 1.34 -9.04
C VAL A 94 3.05 0.82 -8.75
N LEU A 95 2.96 -0.48 -8.47
CA LEU A 95 1.81 -1.16 -7.89
C LEU A 95 2.02 -1.25 -6.38
N CYS A 96 1.27 -0.48 -5.59
CA CYS A 96 1.26 -0.59 -4.13
C CYS A 96 0.18 -1.58 -3.73
N ILE A 97 0.58 -2.78 -3.31
CA ILE A 97 -0.33 -3.90 -3.06
C ILE A 97 -0.17 -4.35 -1.62
N GLY A 98 -1.10 -3.92 -0.79
CA GLY A 98 -1.17 -4.28 0.62
C GLY A 98 -2.57 -4.79 0.99
N THR A 99 -3.12 -4.27 2.07
CA THR A 99 -4.55 -4.44 2.41
C THR A 99 -5.42 -3.92 1.28
N GLY A 100 -5.12 -2.71 0.78
CA GLY A 100 -5.72 -2.13 -0.43
C GLY A 100 -4.74 -2.10 -1.61
N THR A 101 -5.15 -1.46 -2.71
CA THR A 101 -4.33 -1.25 -3.91
C THR A 101 -4.33 0.22 -4.30
N ASN A 102 -3.14 0.74 -4.63
CA ASN A 102 -2.96 2.04 -5.24
C ASN A 102 -1.87 1.95 -6.33
N VAL A 103 -2.03 2.68 -7.42
CA VAL A 103 -1.08 2.64 -8.55
C VAL A 103 -0.69 4.06 -8.91
N LEU A 104 0.61 4.31 -9.04
CA LEU A 104 1.15 5.59 -9.45
C LEU A 104 2.11 5.40 -10.62
N ALA A 105 1.84 6.07 -11.74
CA ALA A 105 2.76 6.21 -12.85
C ALA A 105 3.36 7.61 -12.85
N MET A 106 4.69 7.74 -12.93
CA MET A 106 5.40 9.01 -12.89
C MET A 106 6.39 9.10 -14.05
N GLY A 107 6.33 10.22 -14.78
CA GLY A 107 7.25 10.55 -15.86
C GLY A 107 8.57 11.14 -15.36
N ALA A 108 9.55 11.25 -16.27
CA ALA A 108 10.88 11.80 -15.98
C ALA A 108 10.84 13.27 -15.50
N GLY A 109 9.82 14.03 -15.89
CA GLY A 109 9.58 15.41 -15.45
C GLY A 109 8.89 15.54 -14.10
N GLY A 110 8.51 14.42 -13.46
CA GLY A 110 7.81 14.40 -12.17
C GLY A 110 6.29 14.63 -12.24
N GLU A 111 5.72 14.66 -13.45
CA GLU A 111 4.27 14.56 -13.64
C GLU A 111 3.84 13.14 -13.35
N TYR A 112 2.66 12.96 -12.74
CA TYR A 112 2.17 11.64 -12.39
C TYR A 112 0.66 11.50 -12.55
N ALA A 113 0.23 10.26 -12.72
CA ALA A 113 -1.16 9.84 -12.65
C ALA A 113 -1.33 8.75 -11.60
N THR A 114 -2.42 8.81 -10.87
CA THR A 114 -2.84 7.76 -9.94
C THR A 114 -4.05 7.02 -10.49
N VAL A 115 -4.09 5.73 -10.22
CA VAL A 115 -5.19 4.83 -10.57
C VAL A 115 -5.48 3.97 -9.35
N GLU A 116 -6.72 3.70 -9.04
CA GLU A 116 -7.17 3.01 -7.84
C GLU A 116 -7.09 3.88 -6.57
N GLY A 117 -7.10 3.28 -5.38
CA GLY A 117 -7.13 4.02 -4.11
C GLY A 117 -8.52 4.47 -3.69
N TRP A 118 -9.57 3.85 -4.22
CA TRP A 118 -10.98 4.12 -3.90
C TRP A 118 -11.45 3.44 -2.61
N GLY A 119 -10.60 2.63 -2.00
CA GLY A 119 -10.91 1.87 -0.80
C GLY A 119 -11.74 0.59 -1.06
N PRO A 120 -11.98 -0.22 -0.01
CA PRO A 120 -12.44 -1.61 -0.14
C PRO A 120 -13.87 -1.75 -0.71
N ALA A 121 -14.69 -0.72 -0.60
CA ALA A 121 -16.08 -0.76 -1.10
C ALA A 121 -16.18 -0.46 -2.60
N LEU A 122 -15.29 0.37 -3.15
CA LEU A 122 -15.40 0.89 -4.52
C LEU A 122 -14.22 0.47 -5.40
N GLY A 123 -13.14 -0.02 -4.81
CA GLY A 123 -11.89 -0.33 -5.48
C GLY A 123 -11.13 -1.46 -4.81
N ASP A 124 -9.83 -1.22 -4.60
CA ASP A 124 -8.87 -2.18 -4.02
C ASP A 124 -8.73 -3.47 -4.84
N ARG A 125 -8.92 -3.39 -6.16
CA ARG A 125 -8.79 -4.52 -7.08
C ARG A 125 -7.38 -5.12 -7.00
N GLY A 126 -7.31 -6.44 -6.99
CA GLY A 126 -6.05 -7.18 -6.90
C GLY A 126 -5.35 -7.10 -5.53
N SER A 127 -5.95 -6.44 -4.54
CA SER A 127 -5.39 -6.28 -3.19
C SER A 127 -5.53 -7.53 -2.32
N GLY A 128 -4.87 -7.51 -1.16
CA GLY A 128 -5.09 -8.51 -0.12
C GLY A 128 -6.55 -8.57 0.33
N TYR A 129 -7.23 -7.42 0.43
CA TYR A 129 -8.66 -7.39 0.76
C TYR A 129 -9.51 -8.06 -0.32
N ALA A 130 -9.30 -7.75 -1.60
CA ALA A 130 -10.05 -8.35 -2.70
C ALA A 130 -9.86 -9.87 -2.76
N ILE A 131 -8.62 -10.34 -2.65
CA ILE A 131 -8.28 -11.76 -2.62
C ILE A 131 -8.90 -12.44 -1.39
N GLY A 132 -8.73 -11.86 -0.21
CA GLY A 132 -9.27 -12.41 1.04
C GLY A 132 -10.79 -12.49 1.04
N LEU A 133 -11.47 -11.42 0.57
CA LEU A 133 -12.93 -11.40 0.44
C LEU A 133 -13.44 -12.46 -0.54
N ALA A 134 -12.79 -12.60 -1.70
CA ALA A 134 -13.13 -13.63 -2.67
C ALA A 134 -12.93 -15.03 -2.09
N GLY A 135 -11.84 -15.24 -1.35
CA GLY A 135 -11.58 -16.51 -0.67
C GLY A 135 -12.62 -16.84 0.42
N LEU A 136 -12.97 -15.87 1.26
CA LEU A 136 -14.02 -16.07 2.29
C LEU A 136 -15.39 -16.35 1.66
N ARG A 137 -15.74 -15.66 0.57
CA ARG A 137 -16.97 -15.92 -0.18
C ARG A 137 -16.98 -17.31 -0.83
N ALA A 138 -15.86 -17.75 -1.38
CA ALA A 138 -15.74 -19.10 -1.94
C ALA A 138 -15.86 -20.17 -0.85
N ALA A 139 -15.24 -19.96 0.30
CA ALA A 139 -15.34 -20.85 1.45
C ALA A 139 -16.79 -21.01 1.94
N THR A 140 -17.51 -19.89 2.09
CA THR A 140 -18.93 -19.95 2.50
C THR A 140 -19.81 -20.59 1.43
N ALA A 141 -19.57 -20.33 0.15
CA ALA A 141 -20.30 -20.96 -0.95
C ALA A 141 -20.12 -22.48 -0.97
N ALA A 142 -18.91 -22.98 -0.69
CA ALA A 142 -18.66 -24.42 -0.54
C ALA A 142 -19.37 -25.00 0.69
N LEU A 143 -19.32 -24.32 1.84
CA LEU A 143 -20.00 -24.74 3.06
C LEU A 143 -21.53 -24.82 2.89
N ASP A 144 -22.11 -23.92 2.11
CA ASP A 144 -23.54 -23.90 1.79
C ASP A 144 -23.92 -24.84 0.64
N GLY A 145 -22.95 -25.47 -0.03
CA GLY A 145 -23.17 -26.36 -1.17
C GLY A 145 -23.64 -25.64 -2.45
N VAL A 146 -23.46 -24.32 -2.54
CA VAL A 146 -23.83 -23.50 -3.71
C VAL A 146 -22.63 -23.14 -4.61
N GLY A 147 -21.43 -23.54 -4.19
CA GLY A 147 -20.17 -23.36 -4.92
C GLY A 147 -19.35 -24.62 -4.98
N PRO A 148 -18.27 -24.64 -5.76
CA PRO A 148 -17.35 -25.77 -5.81
C PRO A 148 -16.63 -25.98 -4.47
N ASP A 149 -16.27 -27.24 -4.19
CA ASP A 149 -15.45 -27.57 -3.03
C ASP A 149 -14.11 -26.86 -3.08
N THR A 150 -13.64 -26.41 -1.92
CA THR A 150 -12.36 -25.72 -1.77
C THR A 150 -11.78 -25.97 -0.37
N VAL A 151 -10.45 -26.09 -0.29
CA VAL A 151 -9.74 -26.21 0.99
C VAL A 151 -9.84 -24.94 1.84
N LEU A 152 -10.28 -23.83 1.25
CA LEU A 152 -10.47 -22.56 1.95
C LEU A 152 -11.59 -22.65 3.00
N SER A 153 -12.57 -23.57 2.83
CA SER A 153 -13.63 -23.82 3.81
C SER A 153 -13.10 -24.35 5.15
N GLU A 154 -11.98 -25.08 5.14
CA GLU A 154 -11.32 -25.56 6.35
C GLU A 154 -10.64 -24.42 7.14
N ARG A 155 -10.18 -23.38 6.45
CA ARG A 155 -9.52 -22.18 7.03
C ARG A 155 -10.51 -21.09 7.46
N PHE A 156 -11.77 -21.20 7.05
CA PHE A 156 -12.80 -20.20 7.32
C PHE A 156 -13.06 -19.97 8.82
N PRO A 157 -13.19 -20.99 9.70
CA PRO A 157 -13.41 -20.79 11.12
C PRO A 157 -12.31 -19.95 11.79
N ASP A 158 -11.05 -20.17 11.44
CA ASP A 158 -9.92 -19.42 11.99
C ASP A 158 -9.98 -17.96 11.56
N ALA A 159 -10.31 -17.71 10.30
CA ALA A 159 -10.39 -16.35 9.74
C ALA A 159 -11.50 -15.51 10.41
N VAL A 160 -12.67 -16.10 10.69
CA VAL A 160 -13.80 -15.39 11.30
C VAL A 160 -13.82 -15.46 12.83
N GLY A 161 -12.96 -16.27 13.44
CA GLY A 161 -12.85 -16.44 14.91
C GLY A 161 -13.85 -17.44 15.47
N GLY A 162 -14.14 -18.51 14.73
CA GLY A 162 -14.98 -19.63 15.13
C GLY A 162 -16.11 -19.93 14.16
N THR A 163 -17.03 -20.80 14.58
CA THR A 163 -18.23 -21.19 13.81
C THR A 163 -19.49 -20.60 14.43
N GLY A 164 -20.49 -20.40 13.60
CA GLY A 164 -21.82 -19.96 14.03
C GLY A 164 -22.01 -18.46 14.20
N LEU A 165 -23.25 -18.08 14.54
CA LEU A 165 -23.73 -16.71 14.51
C LEU A 165 -22.92 -15.74 15.41
N ALA A 166 -22.54 -16.19 16.61
CA ALA A 166 -21.78 -15.34 17.54
C ALA A 166 -20.39 -14.97 17.00
N ALA A 167 -19.70 -15.89 16.30
CA ALA A 167 -18.43 -15.60 15.64
C ALA A 167 -18.61 -14.59 14.51
N LEU A 168 -19.61 -14.76 13.66
CA LEU A 168 -19.94 -13.83 12.58
C LEU A 168 -20.31 -12.44 13.12
N GLN A 169 -21.08 -12.35 14.20
CA GLN A 169 -21.41 -11.06 14.81
C GLN A 169 -20.18 -10.33 15.34
N ARG A 170 -19.21 -11.04 15.93
CA ARG A 170 -17.94 -10.44 16.35
C ARG A 170 -17.12 -9.99 15.13
N PHE A 171 -17.03 -10.84 14.10
CA PHE A 171 -16.31 -10.52 12.86
C PHE A 171 -16.83 -9.25 12.20
N TYR A 172 -18.14 -9.08 12.04
CA TYR A 172 -18.73 -7.89 11.43
C TYR A 172 -18.67 -6.62 12.30
N ARG A 173 -18.43 -6.76 13.60
CA ARG A 173 -18.24 -5.60 14.51
C ARG A 173 -16.77 -5.26 14.73
N ASP A 174 -15.87 -6.02 14.12
CA ASP A 174 -14.44 -5.76 14.26
C ASP A 174 -14.08 -4.42 13.60
N PRO A 175 -13.53 -3.44 14.33
CA PRO A 175 -13.09 -2.19 13.74
C PRO A 175 -11.99 -2.37 12.70
N GLU A 176 -11.24 -3.48 12.77
CA GLU A 176 -10.19 -3.88 11.83
C GLU A 176 -10.70 -4.86 10.76
N LEU A 177 -12.02 -4.87 10.48
CA LEU A 177 -12.64 -5.83 9.56
C LEU A 177 -11.93 -5.90 8.20
N VAL A 178 -11.55 -4.76 7.63
CA VAL A 178 -10.86 -4.70 6.34
C VAL A 178 -9.49 -5.40 6.40
N ALA A 179 -8.71 -5.11 7.44
CA ALA A 179 -7.42 -5.76 7.66
C ALA A 179 -7.57 -7.26 7.92
N ARG A 180 -8.60 -7.66 8.65
CA ARG A 180 -8.91 -9.04 8.96
C ARG A 180 -9.31 -9.84 7.71
N VAL A 181 -10.15 -9.27 6.86
CA VAL A 181 -10.49 -9.86 5.55
C VAL A 181 -9.24 -10.00 4.69
N ALA A 182 -8.41 -8.95 4.59
CA ALA A 182 -7.15 -8.99 3.86
C ALA A 182 -6.18 -10.04 4.43
N GLY A 183 -6.23 -10.30 5.73
CA GLY A 183 -5.46 -11.35 6.41
C GLY A 183 -5.73 -12.76 5.93
N PHE A 184 -6.83 -13.00 5.21
CA PHE A 184 -7.13 -14.30 4.60
C PHE A 184 -6.41 -14.52 3.24
N ALA A 185 -5.94 -13.45 2.59
CA ALA A 185 -5.26 -13.55 1.29
C ALA A 185 -4.05 -14.52 1.28
N PRO A 186 -3.18 -14.55 2.29
CA PRO A 186 -2.08 -15.52 2.31
C PRO A 186 -2.55 -16.98 2.21
N ALA A 187 -3.65 -17.35 2.87
CA ALA A 187 -4.22 -18.70 2.78
C ALA A 187 -4.73 -19.01 1.37
N VAL A 188 -5.33 -18.04 0.69
CA VAL A 188 -5.76 -18.18 -0.71
C VAL A 188 -4.56 -18.36 -1.64
N VAL A 189 -3.50 -17.56 -1.47
CA VAL A 189 -2.28 -17.65 -2.29
C VAL A 189 -1.57 -18.98 -2.08
N GLU A 190 -1.48 -19.47 -0.83
CA GLU A 190 -0.92 -20.77 -0.50
C GLU A 190 -1.72 -21.91 -1.18
N ALA A 191 -3.05 -21.85 -1.08
CA ALA A 191 -3.94 -22.87 -1.64
C ALA A 191 -3.90 -22.91 -3.19
N ALA A 192 -3.57 -21.82 -3.87
CA ALA A 192 -3.59 -21.74 -5.33
C ALA A 192 -2.71 -22.78 -6.03
N GLY A 193 -1.71 -23.32 -5.37
CA GLY A 193 -0.85 -24.40 -5.87
C GLY A 193 -1.61 -25.72 -6.11
N HIS A 194 -2.66 -26.00 -5.32
CA HIS A 194 -3.37 -27.29 -5.32
C HIS A 194 -4.90 -27.19 -5.35
N ASP A 195 -5.47 -26.00 -5.21
CA ASP A 195 -6.89 -25.72 -5.20
C ASP A 195 -7.29 -24.88 -6.44
N ALA A 196 -8.28 -25.35 -7.20
CA ALA A 196 -8.69 -24.68 -8.46
C ALA A 196 -9.42 -23.36 -8.18
N VAL A 197 -10.18 -23.27 -7.10
CA VAL A 197 -10.93 -22.07 -6.70
C VAL A 197 -9.94 -20.97 -6.30
N ALA A 198 -8.98 -21.30 -5.44
CA ALA A 198 -7.93 -20.38 -5.01
C ALA A 198 -7.08 -19.90 -6.19
N ARG A 199 -6.75 -20.79 -7.12
CA ARG A 199 -6.02 -20.44 -8.34
C ARG A 199 -6.80 -19.46 -9.21
N THR A 200 -8.11 -19.65 -9.36
CA THR A 200 -8.97 -18.72 -10.10
C THR A 200 -9.03 -17.35 -9.46
N ILE A 201 -9.13 -17.28 -8.13
CA ILE A 201 -9.11 -16.01 -7.38
C ILE A 201 -7.78 -15.28 -7.59
N CYS A 202 -6.67 -15.98 -7.46
CA CYS A 202 -5.34 -15.40 -7.68
C CYS A 202 -5.15 -14.92 -9.13
N ALA A 203 -5.66 -15.68 -10.11
CA ALA A 203 -5.60 -15.29 -11.51
C ALA A 203 -6.37 -14.00 -11.78
N ALA A 204 -7.60 -13.88 -11.27
CA ALA A 204 -8.41 -12.67 -11.40
C ALA A 204 -7.75 -11.46 -10.74
N ALA A 205 -7.13 -11.64 -9.56
CA ALA A 205 -6.40 -10.56 -8.89
C ALA A 205 -5.21 -10.07 -9.73
N VAL A 206 -4.47 -10.96 -10.38
CA VAL A 206 -3.37 -10.57 -11.27
C VAL A 206 -3.89 -9.84 -12.51
N ASP A 207 -4.98 -10.31 -13.11
CA ASP A 207 -5.60 -9.68 -14.28
C ASP A 207 -6.04 -8.24 -13.95
N ASP A 208 -6.60 -8.02 -12.75
CA ASP A 208 -6.90 -6.68 -12.21
C ASP A 208 -5.64 -5.80 -12.12
N LEU A 209 -4.55 -6.32 -11.54
CA LEU A 209 -3.30 -5.57 -11.38
C LEU A 209 -2.68 -5.19 -12.73
N VAL A 210 -2.73 -6.08 -13.72
CA VAL A 210 -2.29 -5.80 -15.10
C VAL A 210 -3.12 -4.66 -15.70
N ALA A 211 -4.44 -4.73 -15.56
CA ALA A 211 -5.36 -3.70 -16.08
C ALA A 211 -5.10 -2.32 -15.44
N LEU A 212 -4.85 -2.29 -14.13
CA LEU A 212 -4.53 -1.08 -13.39
C LEU A 212 -3.19 -0.47 -13.83
N ALA A 213 -2.13 -1.28 -13.94
CA ALA A 213 -0.82 -0.82 -14.42
C ALA A 213 -0.89 -0.28 -15.85
N ALA A 214 -1.55 -1.01 -16.75
CA ALA A 214 -1.75 -0.58 -18.13
C ALA A 214 -2.57 0.72 -18.22
N SER A 215 -3.58 0.90 -17.35
CA SER A 215 -4.34 2.13 -17.26
C SER A 215 -3.48 3.30 -16.79
N ALA A 216 -2.66 3.11 -15.76
CA ALA A 216 -1.76 4.13 -15.24
C ALA A 216 -0.73 4.56 -16.28
N ALA A 217 -0.10 3.60 -16.97
CA ALA A 217 0.86 3.86 -18.03
C ALA A 217 0.25 4.65 -19.20
N ARG A 218 -0.99 4.34 -19.59
CA ARG A 218 -1.70 5.14 -20.63
C ARG A 218 -2.01 6.56 -20.18
N ARG A 219 -2.29 6.79 -18.88
CA ARG A 219 -2.56 8.12 -18.32
C ARG A 219 -1.31 8.96 -18.15
N GLN A 220 -0.14 8.31 -18.02
CA GLN A 220 1.17 8.93 -17.90
C GLN A 220 2.17 8.23 -18.83
N PRO A 221 2.13 8.52 -20.16
CA PRO A 221 2.98 7.84 -21.14
C PRO A 221 4.49 8.07 -20.90
N ASP A 222 4.87 9.22 -20.35
CA ASP A 222 6.27 9.56 -20.04
C ASP A 222 6.85 8.75 -18.87
N ALA A 223 6.03 7.94 -18.18
CA ALA A 223 6.52 6.98 -17.20
C ALA A 223 7.37 5.87 -17.84
N GLY A 224 7.13 5.58 -19.14
CA GLY A 224 7.82 4.50 -19.84
C GLY A 224 7.32 3.11 -19.43
N PRO A 225 7.99 2.04 -19.88
CA PRO A 225 7.47 0.68 -19.74
C PRO A 225 7.70 0.04 -18.36
N ARG A 226 8.55 0.61 -17.52
CA ARG A 226 8.95 -0.02 -16.25
C ARG A 226 7.80 -0.07 -15.25
N VAL A 227 7.51 -1.27 -14.74
CA VAL A 227 6.57 -1.49 -13.64
C VAL A 227 7.28 -2.16 -12.49
N SER A 228 7.04 -1.73 -11.27
CA SER A 228 7.53 -2.36 -10.05
C SER A 228 6.42 -2.43 -9.01
N TRP A 229 6.70 -3.00 -7.84
CA TRP A 229 5.71 -3.13 -6.78
C TRP A 229 6.24 -2.72 -5.42
N SER A 230 5.31 -2.49 -4.51
CA SER A 230 5.55 -2.35 -3.08
C SER A 230 4.46 -3.10 -2.33
N GLY A 231 4.82 -3.80 -1.26
CA GLY A 231 3.91 -4.60 -0.46
C GLY A 231 4.22 -6.09 -0.52
N ARG A 232 3.83 -6.82 0.53
CA ARG A 232 4.27 -8.20 0.79
C ARG A 232 3.64 -9.27 -0.11
N LEU A 233 2.54 -8.95 -0.78
CA LEU A 233 1.79 -9.96 -1.56
C LEU A 233 2.64 -10.59 -2.68
N LEU A 234 3.54 -9.82 -3.28
CA LEU A 234 4.41 -10.25 -4.38
C LEU A 234 5.86 -10.50 -3.96
N ASP A 235 6.24 -10.17 -2.71
CA ASP A 235 7.63 -10.27 -2.24
C ASP A 235 8.16 -11.71 -2.23
N ALA A 236 7.27 -12.68 -1.99
CA ALA A 236 7.65 -14.09 -1.98
C ALA A 236 7.99 -14.63 -3.39
N GLY A 237 7.71 -13.88 -4.45
CA GLY A 237 7.85 -14.36 -5.83
C GLY A 237 6.79 -15.41 -6.19
N GLY A 238 7.16 -16.31 -7.11
CA GLY A 238 6.33 -17.45 -7.48
C GLY A 238 5.22 -17.13 -8.49
N PRO A 239 4.21 -18.01 -8.64
CA PRO A 239 3.27 -18.00 -9.76
C PRO A 239 2.50 -16.71 -9.97
N LEU A 240 2.22 -15.95 -8.90
CA LEU A 240 1.55 -14.64 -9.01
C LEU A 240 2.44 -13.62 -9.72
N LEU A 241 3.72 -13.57 -9.32
CA LEU A 241 4.69 -12.64 -9.91
C LEU A 241 4.98 -12.99 -11.37
N ASP A 242 5.14 -14.28 -11.67
CA ASP A 242 5.39 -14.77 -13.02
C ASP A 242 4.21 -14.45 -13.96
N ARG A 243 2.96 -14.71 -13.51
CA ARG A 243 1.76 -14.36 -14.26
C ARG A 243 1.63 -12.85 -14.45
N LEU A 244 1.94 -12.05 -13.44
CA LEU A 244 1.93 -10.59 -13.54
C LEU A 244 2.92 -10.11 -14.60
N GLY A 245 4.13 -10.67 -14.62
CA GLY A 245 5.14 -10.35 -15.64
C GLY A 245 4.69 -10.67 -17.06
N VAL A 246 4.06 -11.82 -17.25
CA VAL A 246 3.50 -12.22 -18.56
C VAL A 246 2.40 -11.25 -19.00
N GLY A 247 1.40 -10.99 -18.13
CA GLY A 247 0.29 -10.11 -18.47
C GLY A 247 0.74 -8.66 -18.72
N LEU A 248 1.70 -8.14 -17.99
CA LEU A 248 2.28 -6.82 -18.25
C LEU A 248 2.98 -6.77 -19.60
N GLY A 249 3.70 -7.84 -19.99
CA GLY A 249 4.37 -7.95 -21.26
C GLY A 249 3.42 -7.85 -22.47
N GLU A 250 2.19 -8.36 -22.36
CA GLU A 250 1.15 -8.23 -23.39
C GLU A 250 0.73 -6.76 -23.63
N HIS A 251 1.00 -5.88 -22.65
CA HIS A 251 0.77 -4.44 -22.75
C HIS A 251 2.05 -3.63 -23.04
N GLY A 252 3.17 -4.28 -23.36
CA GLY A 252 4.46 -3.63 -23.60
C GLY A 252 5.09 -3.06 -22.32
N LEU A 253 4.70 -3.59 -21.16
CA LEU A 253 5.21 -3.19 -19.84
C LEU A 253 6.19 -4.24 -19.33
N GLU A 254 7.21 -3.77 -18.58
CA GLU A 254 8.30 -4.60 -18.08
C GLU A 254 8.29 -4.65 -16.55
N LEU A 255 8.04 -5.81 -15.96
CA LEU A 255 8.10 -6.01 -14.54
C LEU A 255 9.55 -6.01 -14.06
N THR A 256 9.89 -5.09 -13.14
CA THR A 256 11.23 -4.95 -12.57
C THR A 256 11.19 -5.10 -11.05
N ARG A 257 12.18 -5.76 -10.48
CA ARG A 257 12.28 -5.89 -9.02
C ARG A 257 12.40 -4.53 -8.35
N PRO A 258 11.79 -4.34 -7.17
CA PRO A 258 11.95 -3.10 -6.40
C PRO A 258 13.43 -2.80 -6.11
N ALA A 259 13.84 -1.55 -6.38
CA ALA A 259 15.20 -1.09 -6.12
C ALA A 259 15.47 -0.84 -4.63
N GLY A 260 14.41 -0.70 -3.84
CA GLY A 260 14.47 -0.50 -2.39
C GLY A 260 13.08 -0.33 -1.78
N SER A 261 13.05 -0.14 -0.47
CA SER A 261 11.84 0.02 0.33
C SER A 261 11.22 1.42 0.23
N SER A 262 9.98 1.57 0.67
CA SER A 262 9.32 2.89 0.80
C SER A 262 10.06 3.84 1.75
N LEU A 263 10.76 3.32 2.78
CA LEU A 263 11.60 4.14 3.66
C LEU A 263 12.80 4.74 2.90
N GLU A 264 13.44 3.96 2.03
CA GLU A 264 14.50 4.45 1.15
C GLU A 264 13.96 5.43 0.12
N GLY A 265 12.73 5.22 -0.36
CA GLY A 265 12.01 6.15 -1.20
C GLY A 265 11.76 7.49 -0.52
N GLY A 266 11.39 7.49 0.76
CA GLY A 266 11.28 8.71 1.55
C GLY A 266 12.57 9.52 1.60
N LEU A 267 13.72 8.85 1.77
CA LEU A 267 15.04 9.52 1.73
C LEU A 267 15.35 10.11 0.34
N ARG A 268 15.00 9.43 -0.76
CA ARG A 268 15.17 9.95 -2.12
C ARG A 268 14.30 11.17 -2.35
N LEU A 269 13.05 11.13 -1.89
CA LEU A 269 12.10 12.22 -1.98
C LEU A 269 12.59 13.47 -1.22
N LEU A 270 13.09 13.31 0.01
CA LEU A 270 13.66 14.41 0.80
C LEU A 270 14.89 15.05 0.14
N ARG A 271 15.67 14.27 -0.60
CA ARG A 271 16.85 14.76 -1.33
C ARG A 271 16.49 15.49 -2.63
N GLY A 272 15.24 15.41 -3.08
CA GLY A 272 14.79 16.01 -4.34
C GLY A 272 15.57 15.47 -5.54
N VAL A 273 15.82 14.16 -5.58
CA VAL A 273 16.49 13.52 -6.72
C VAL A 273 15.47 13.31 -7.83
N ALA A 274 15.84 13.56 -9.08
CA ALA A 274 14.93 13.36 -10.23
C ALA A 274 14.30 11.96 -10.25
N PRO A 275 13.00 11.84 -10.54
CA PRO A 275 12.02 12.85 -10.97
C PRO A 275 11.22 13.48 -9.79
N TYR A 276 11.69 13.39 -8.55
CA TYR A 276 10.91 13.72 -7.34
C TYR A 276 11.00 15.19 -6.91
N GLU A 277 11.74 16.05 -7.62
CA GLU A 277 11.89 17.49 -7.30
C GLU A 277 10.54 18.20 -7.25
N ARG A 278 9.66 17.92 -8.22
CA ARG A 278 8.31 18.53 -8.26
C ARG A 278 7.42 18.05 -7.13
N VAL A 279 7.50 16.76 -6.78
CA VAL A 279 6.78 16.22 -5.64
C VAL A 279 7.26 16.89 -4.36
N LEU A 280 8.58 17.00 -4.16
CA LEU A 280 9.19 17.67 -3.01
C LEU A 280 8.76 19.14 -2.92
N ALA A 281 8.81 19.89 -4.03
CA ALA A 281 8.38 21.27 -4.08
C ALA A 281 6.91 21.44 -3.69
N ARG A 282 6.02 20.56 -4.19
CA ARG A 282 4.60 20.53 -3.82
C ARG A 282 4.42 20.26 -2.31
N LEU A 283 5.13 19.27 -1.75
CA LEU A 283 5.03 18.94 -0.34
C LEU A 283 5.49 20.07 0.57
N ARG A 284 6.58 20.78 0.20
CA ARG A 284 7.06 21.98 0.91
C ARG A 284 6.03 23.09 0.89
N ALA A 285 5.45 23.39 -0.28
CA ALA A 285 4.40 24.40 -0.38
C ALA A 285 3.16 24.03 0.47
N GLN A 286 2.80 22.75 0.54
CA GLN A 286 1.71 22.27 1.37
C GLN A 286 2.03 22.33 2.87
N ALA A 287 3.29 22.21 3.27
CA ALA A 287 3.74 22.40 4.65
C ALA A 287 3.83 23.88 5.06
N GLY A 288 3.74 24.80 4.10
CA GLY A 288 3.89 26.24 4.34
C GLY A 288 5.34 26.74 4.32
N GLU A 289 6.26 25.90 3.85
CA GLU A 289 7.64 26.30 3.59
C GLU A 289 7.69 27.08 2.26
N HIS A 290 7.73 28.40 2.35
CA HIS A 290 8.01 29.25 1.20
C HIS A 290 9.53 29.29 1.02
N GLY A 291 10.01 28.81 -0.12
CA GLY A 291 11.43 28.80 -0.45
C GLY A 291 12.03 30.17 -0.65
#